data_50e90117b1d8655bcfb1a44b2dfe1a2c
#
_entry.id   50e90117b1d8655bcfb1a44b2dfe1a2c
#
_cell.length_a   1.000
_cell.length_b   1.000
_cell.length_c   1.000
_cell.angle_alpha   90.00
_cell.angle_beta   90.00
_cell.angle_gamma   90.00
#
_symmetry.space_group_name_H-M   'P 1'
#
loop_
_entity.id
_entity.type
_entity.pdbx_description
1 polymer ?
#
loop_
_entity_poly.entity_id
_entity_poly.type
_entity_poly.pdbx_seq_one_letter_code
_entity_poly.pdbx_strand_id
1 'polypeptide(L)'
;MPLQYEGTLAEHRAVRAGCGIFDVSHLGRFELAGPGADELISRLLCNDPARISPGRAQYTMMLTPDGGVVDDIIIWWLSDERFIVLPNGANHDAVMAVFANQADTDVSVTDLRGESALLAIQGPDAPSIIQQVLGDKPGRFRLLDNLGPAGSVIAAGTGYTGEAGAEIMVTADSGEKVFDQFLEAGSVPCGLGARDTLRLEMGYPLWGQDLDTSTSPLEAGLDWVVGWNHDFVGKDSLLSHRDGNIAKRLVGFRFEGRTIPRHGHPMRCGDSVGSVASGNFSPGLEAGIGMGYLSPPPPPTATQVDVEIRGTWHSAAIVDPPFLER
;
A
#
# COMPACT_ATOMS: atom_id res chain seq x y z
N MET A 1 -1.89 -11.41 12.48
CA MET A 1 -0.49 -10.97 12.45
C MET A 1 -0.13 -10.30 13.77
N PRO A 2 0.98 -10.67 14.43
CA PRO A 2 1.43 -10.03 15.67
C PRO A 2 1.91 -8.60 15.42
N LEU A 3 1.92 -7.78 16.48
CA LEU A 3 2.49 -6.45 16.42
C LEU A 3 4.01 -6.50 16.21
N GLN A 4 4.67 -7.44 16.86
CA GLN A 4 6.12 -7.69 16.78
C GLN A 4 6.43 -9.12 17.26
N TYR A 5 7.59 -9.65 16.85
CA TYR A 5 8.18 -10.88 17.35
C TYR A 5 9.34 -10.54 18.31
N GLU A 6 10.46 -10.04 17.80
CA GLU A 6 11.62 -9.64 18.59
C GLU A 6 11.67 -8.16 18.93
N GLY A 7 10.86 -7.37 18.28
CA GLY A 7 10.74 -5.93 18.48
C GLY A 7 10.82 -5.12 17.18
N THR A 8 9.94 -4.12 17.09
CA THR A 8 9.75 -3.29 15.91
C THR A 8 11.05 -2.78 15.28
N LEU A 9 12.00 -2.28 16.11
CA LEU A 9 13.25 -1.71 15.58
C LEU A 9 14.21 -2.78 15.07
N ALA A 10 14.27 -3.94 15.72
CA ALA A 10 15.11 -5.07 15.29
C ALA A 10 14.59 -5.63 13.96
N GLU A 11 13.30 -5.88 13.88
CA GLU A 11 12.61 -6.37 12.68
C GLU A 11 12.73 -5.39 11.51
N HIS A 12 12.53 -4.09 11.75
CA HIS A 12 12.74 -3.05 10.73
C HIS A 12 14.16 -3.13 10.15
N ARG A 13 15.18 -3.21 11.02
CA ARG A 13 16.58 -3.31 10.58
C ARG A 13 16.88 -4.60 9.84
N ALA A 14 16.26 -5.71 10.25
CA ALA A 14 16.40 -7.00 9.56
C ALA A 14 15.88 -6.92 8.11
N VAL A 15 14.74 -6.26 7.89
CA VAL A 15 14.22 -6.01 6.52
C VAL A 15 15.16 -5.13 5.72
N ARG A 16 15.67 -4.04 6.31
CA ARG A 16 16.55 -3.09 5.62
C ARG A 16 17.93 -3.68 5.28
N ALA A 17 18.44 -4.60 6.10
CA ALA A 17 19.79 -5.15 5.96
C ALA A 17 19.85 -6.55 5.32
N GLY A 18 18.71 -7.26 5.26
CA GLY A 18 18.67 -8.66 4.82
C GLY A 18 17.31 -9.04 4.24
N CYS A 19 16.53 -9.85 4.97
CA CYS A 19 15.22 -10.31 4.54
C CYS A 19 14.26 -10.45 5.72
N GLY A 20 13.11 -9.82 5.62
CA GLY A 20 11.97 -10.04 6.52
C GLY A 20 10.84 -10.79 5.83
N ILE A 21 10.11 -11.56 6.62
CA ILE A 21 8.84 -12.20 6.22
C ILE A 21 7.70 -11.71 7.09
N PHE A 22 6.59 -11.36 6.45
CA PHE A 22 5.38 -10.89 7.08
C PHE A 22 4.21 -11.79 6.70
N ASP A 23 3.46 -12.28 7.68
CA ASP A 23 2.13 -12.82 7.43
C ASP A 23 1.17 -11.64 7.24
N VAL A 24 0.71 -11.42 6.02
CA VAL A 24 -0.24 -10.37 5.65
C VAL A 24 -1.60 -10.94 5.27
N SER A 25 -1.94 -12.14 5.74
CA SER A 25 -3.20 -12.83 5.45
C SER A 25 -4.46 -12.10 5.95
N HIS A 26 -4.30 -11.04 6.76
CA HIS A 26 -5.39 -10.15 7.15
C HIS A 26 -5.84 -9.21 6.03
N LEU A 27 -5.06 -9.04 4.96
CA LEU A 27 -5.45 -8.26 3.78
C LEU A 27 -6.60 -8.98 3.04
N GLY A 28 -7.46 -8.16 2.44
CA GLY A 28 -8.51 -8.66 1.55
C GLY A 28 -7.92 -9.30 0.30
N ARG A 29 -8.63 -10.28 -0.25
CA ARG A 29 -8.34 -10.88 -1.56
C ARG A 29 -9.54 -11.61 -2.10
N PHE A 30 -9.86 -11.34 -3.34
CA PHE A 30 -10.88 -12.08 -4.08
C PHE A 30 -10.47 -12.19 -5.55
N GLU A 31 -10.99 -13.21 -6.21
CA GLU A 31 -10.78 -13.44 -7.64
C GLU A 31 -11.95 -12.90 -8.45
N LEU A 32 -11.63 -12.28 -9.58
CA LEU A 32 -12.55 -12.02 -10.67
C LEU A 32 -12.17 -12.94 -11.82
N ALA A 33 -13.14 -13.70 -12.35
CA ALA A 33 -12.89 -14.58 -13.47
C ALA A 33 -14.07 -14.60 -14.44
N GLY A 34 -13.76 -14.49 -15.72
CA GLY A 34 -14.71 -14.55 -16.83
C GLY A 34 -14.61 -13.37 -17.80
N PRO A 35 -15.28 -13.50 -18.96
CA PRO A 35 -15.34 -12.44 -19.97
C PRO A 35 -15.89 -11.13 -19.42
N GLY A 36 -15.19 -10.02 -19.65
CA GLY A 36 -15.56 -8.69 -19.12
C GLY A 36 -14.99 -8.35 -17.73
N ALA A 37 -14.14 -9.21 -17.14
CA ALA A 37 -13.47 -8.90 -15.87
C ALA A 37 -12.55 -7.68 -15.96
N ASP A 38 -11.88 -7.47 -17.09
CA ASP A 38 -11.04 -6.30 -17.39
C ASP A 38 -11.87 -5.01 -17.55
N GLU A 39 -13.03 -5.09 -18.19
CA GLU A 39 -13.97 -3.97 -18.30
C GLU A 39 -14.53 -3.57 -16.94
N LEU A 40 -14.83 -4.55 -16.07
CA LEU A 40 -15.28 -4.32 -14.71
C LEU A 40 -14.20 -3.64 -13.86
N ILE A 41 -12.95 -4.09 -13.94
CA ILE A 41 -11.76 -3.47 -13.32
C ILE A 41 -11.64 -2.01 -13.80
N SER A 42 -11.68 -1.79 -15.11
CA SER A 42 -11.55 -0.45 -15.71
C SER A 42 -12.63 0.51 -15.24
N ARG A 43 -13.88 0.06 -15.13
CA ARG A 43 -15.01 0.88 -14.71
C ARG A 43 -14.98 1.25 -13.23
N LEU A 44 -14.50 0.34 -12.37
CA LEU A 44 -14.55 0.50 -10.90
C LEU A 44 -13.30 1.11 -10.29
N LEU A 45 -12.16 1.04 -10.97
CA LEU A 45 -10.88 1.47 -10.43
C LEU A 45 -10.28 2.63 -11.22
N CYS A 46 -9.64 3.57 -10.54
CA CYS A 46 -9.21 4.83 -11.15
C CYS A 46 -7.92 4.75 -11.97
N ASN A 47 -7.09 3.72 -11.81
CA ASN A 47 -5.91 3.54 -12.65
C ASN A 47 -6.29 2.75 -13.90
N ASP A 48 -5.79 3.19 -15.05
CA ASP A 48 -6.07 2.58 -16.34
C ASP A 48 -5.41 1.18 -16.45
N PRO A 49 -6.20 0.09 -16.49
CA PRO A 49 -5.64 -1.25 -16.65
C PRO A 49 -4.94 -1.45 -18.00
N ALA A 50 -5.26 -0.65 -19.03
CA ALA A 50 -4.57 -0.71 -20.32
C ALA A 50 -3.07 -0.31 -20.26
N ARG A 51 -2.62 0.24 -19.12
CA ARG A 51 -1.19 0.50 -18.86
C ARG A 51 -0.38 -0.77 -18.57
N ILE A 52 -1.05 -1.88 -18.29
CA ILE A 52 -0.43 -3.18 -18.01
C ILE A 52 -0.98 -4.27 -18.93
N SER A 53 -0.55 -5.48 -18.74
CA SER A 53 -1.00 -6.68 -19.49
C SER A 53 -1.00 -7.88 -18.54
N PRO A 54 -1.58 -9.01 -18.92
CA PRO A 54 -1.47 -10.26 -18.17
C PRO A 54 -0.03 -10.55 -17.71
N GLY A 55 0.12 -11.07 -16.51
CA GLY A 55 1.41 -11.26 -15.85
C GLY A 55 1.95 -10.02 -15.13
N ARG A 56 1.10 -9.01 -14.88
CA ARG A 56 1.48 -7.76 -14.19
C ARG A 56 0.56 -7.44 -13.04
N ALA A 57 1.14 -6.78 -12.03
CA ALA A 57 0.40 -6.14 -10.94
C ALA A 57 0.29 -4.63 -11.16
N GLN A 58 -0.76 -4.01 -10.61
CA GLN A 58 -0.95 -2.55 -10.67
C GLN A 58 -1.56 -2.05 -9.34
N TYR A 59 -1.02 -0.95 -8.83
CA TYR A 59 -1.63 -0.17 -7.75
C TYR A 59 -2.70 0.75 -8.31
N THR A 60 -3.85 0.77 -7.69
CA THR A 60 -5.03 1.53 -8.11
C THR A 60 -5.88 1.92 -6.92
N MET A 61 -7.00 2.61 -7.13
CA MET A 61 -7.95 2.97 -6.08
C MET A 61 -9.38 2.80 -6.55
N MET A 62 -10.25 2.38 -5.63
CA MET A 62 -11.69 2.53 -5.76
C MET A 62 -12.09 3.87 -5.15
N LEU A 63 -12.91 4.63 -5.87
CA LEU A 63 -13.33 5.97 -5.44
C LEU A 63 -14.85 6.04 -5.21
N THR A 64 -15.25 7.00 -4.37
CA THR A 64 -16.65 7.43 -4.31
C THR A 64 -16.98 8.28 -5.55
N PRO A 65 -18.29 8.49 -5.89
CA PRO A 65 -18.67 9.43 -6.94
C PRO A 65 -18.12 10.85 -6.74
N ASP A 66 -17.89 11.24 -5.48
CA ASP A 66 -17.31 12.55 -5.12
C ASP A 66 -15.77 12.58 -5.17
N GLY A 67 -15.13 11.46 -5.59
CA GLY A 67 -13.69 11.34 -5.77
C GLY A 67 -12.88 11.00 -4.52
N GLY A 68 -13.52 10.72 -3.38
CA GLY A 68 -12.85 10.24 -2.17
C GLY A 68 -12.39 8.79 -2.29
N VAL A 69 -11.33 8.40 -1.58
CA VAL A 69 -10.75 7.05 -1.65
C VAL A 69 -11.55 6.08 -0.78
N VAL A 70 -12.30 5.17 -1.41
CA VAL A 70 -12.95 4.04 -0.72
C VAL A 70 -11.91 3.05 -0.25
N ASP A 71 -10.95 2.71 -1.12
CA ASP A 71 -9.83 1.85 -0.79
C ASP A 71 -8.68 2.04 -1.78
N ASP A 72 -7.45 1.83 -1.33
CA ASP A 72 -6.27 1.68 -2.17
C ASP A 72 -5.96 0.19 -2.35
N ILE A 73 -5.83 -0.24 -3.61
CA ILE A 73 -5.94 -1.63 -4.03
C ILE A 73 -4.75 -2.01 -4.90
N ILE A 74 -4.26 -3.24 -4.76
CA ILE A 74 -3.40 -3.84 -5.76
C ILE A 74 -4.19 -4.89 -6.54
N ILE A 75 -4.14 -4.83 -7.87
CA ILE A 75 -4.66 -5.89 -8.73
C ILE A 75 -3.49 -6.73 -9.27
N TRP A 76 -3.71 -8.03 -9.35
CA TRP A 76 -2.86 -9.00 -10.03
C TRP A 76 -3.59 -9.50 -11.27
N TRP A 77 -3.11 -9.13 -12.44
CA TRP A 77 -3.69 -9.57 -13.71
C TRP A 77 -3.02 -10.86 -14.16
N LEU A 78 -3.66 -12.00 -13.91
CA LEU A 78 -3.09 -13.33 -14.15
C LEU A 78 -3.19 -13.76 -15.63
N SER A 79 -4.38 -13.59 -16.24
CA SER A 79 -4.65 -13.91 -17.64
C SER A 79 -5.75 -12.99 -18.18
N ASP A 80 -6.08 -13.08 -19.46
CA ASP A 80 -7.03 -12.16 -20.13
C ASP A 80 -8.36 -11.99 -19.38
N GLU A 81 -8.85 -13.05 -18.74
CA GLU A 81 -10.13 -13.06 -18.02
C GLU A 81 -10.00 -13.34 -16.51
N ARG A 82 -8.78 -13.18 -15.93
CA ARG A 82 -8.55 -13.57 -14.53
C ARG A 82 -7.69 -12.57 -13.77
N PHE A 83 -8.28 -12.02 -12.71
CA PHE A 83 -7.64 -11.04 -11.82
C PHE A 83 -7.78 -11.47 -10.37
N ILE A 84 -6.78 -11.13 -9.55
CA ILE A 84 -6.92 -11.10 -8.10
C ILE A 84 -6.90 -9.64 -7.66
N VAL A 85 -7.88 -9.27 -6.86
CA VAL A 85 -8.04 -7.95 -6.28
C VAL A 85 -7.69 -8.02 -4.80
N LEU A 86 -6.77 -7.18 -4.35
CA LEU A 86 -6.25 -7.16 -2.99
C LEU A 86 -6.56 -5.81 -2.31
N PRO A 87 -7.75 -5.64 -1.73
CA PRO A 87 -8.11 -4.49 -0.92
C PRO A 87 -7.53 -4.58 0.48
N ASN A 88 -7.55 -3.48 1.23
CA ASN A 88 -7.30 -3.49 2.66
C ASN A 88 -8.29 -4.40 3.39
N GLY A 89 -7.83 -5.11 4.44
CA GLY A 89 -8.67 -6.09 5.14
C GLY A 89 -9.96 -5.51 5.72
N ALA A 90 -9.92 -4.26 6.19
CA ALA A 90 -11.10 -3.56 6.72
C ALA A 90 -12.17 -3.27 5.65
N ASN A 91 -11.77 -3.12 4.38
CA ASN A 91 -12.64 -2.73 3.28
C ASN A 91 -13.06 -3.90 2.38
N HIS A 92 -12.47 -5.08 2.60
CA HIS A 92 -12.66 -6.23 1.72
C HIS A 92 -14.12 -6.52 1.39
N ASP A 93 -14.98 -6.65 2.41
CA ASP A 93 -16.37 -7.04 2.20
C ASP A 93 -17.14 -5.97 1.41
N ALA A 94 -16.88 -4.69 1.68
CA ALA A 94 -17.52 -3.57 0.98
C ALA A 94 -17.03 -3.49 -0.49
N VAL A 95 -15.73 -3.61 -0.71
CA VAL A 95 -15.13 -3.57 -2.05
C VAL A 95 -15.62 -4.77 -2.87
N MET A 96 -15.53 -5.99 -2.33
CA MET A 96 -16.00 -7.19 -3.01
C MET A 96 -17.49 -7.12 -3.36
N ALA A 97 -18.33 -6.58 -2.45
CA ALA A 97 -19.76 -6.39 -2.72
C ALA A 97 -20.02 -5.43 -3.89
N VAL A 98 -19.22 -4.35 -4.04
CA VAL A 98 -19.34 -3.44 -5.20
C VAL A 98 -19.03 -4.20 -6.48
N PHE A 99 -17.95 -4.99 -6.52
CA PHE A 99 -17.62 -5.82 -7.68
C PHE A 99 -18.71 -6.84 -7.99
N ALA A 100 -19.21 -7.56 -6.99
CA ALA A 100 -20.27 -8.57 -7.18
C ALA A 100 -21.58 -7.97 -7.67
N ASN A 101 -21.95 -6.77 -7.21
CA ASN A 101 -23.18 -6.09 -7.63
C ASN A 101 -23.09 -5.46 -9.04
N GLN A 102 -21.87 -5.21 -9.51
CA GLN A 102 -21.60 -4.59 -10.81
C GLN A 102 -21.11 -5.58 -11.87
N ALA A 103 -20.82 -6.83 -11.46
CA ALA A 103 -20.40 -7.89 -12.37
C ALA A 103 -21.55 -8.30 -13.29
N ASP A 104 -21.23 -8.51 -14.56
CA ASP A 104 -22.11 -9.16 -15.51
C ASP A 104 -22.25 -10.65 -15.20
N THR A 105 -23.24 -11.32 -15.78
CA THR A 105 -23.54 -12.74 -15.48
C THR A 105 -22.41 -13.70 -15.76
N ASP A 106 -21.49 -13.33 -16.64
CA ASP A 106 -20.37 -14.15 -17.07
C ASP A 106 -19.08 -13.90 -16.25
N VAL A 107 -19.10 -12.93 -15.31
CA VAL A 107 -17.99 -12.64 -14.40
C VAL A 107 -18.29 -13.18 -13.01
N SER A 108 -17.48 -14.12 -12.53
CA SER A 108 -17.55 -14.62 -11.16
C SER A 108 -16.69 -13.78 -10.22
N VAL A 109 -17.17 -13.61 -8.98
CA VAL A 109 -16.46 -12.94 -7.88
C VAL A 109 -16.33 -13.92 -6.72
N THR A 110 -15.12 -14.37 -6.40
CA THR A 110 -14.87 -15.44 -5.42
C THR A 110 -13.95 -14.95 -4.30
N ASP A 111 -14.42 -15.01 -3.05
CA ASP A 111 -13.60 -14.70 -1.86
C ASP A 111 -12.50 -15.76 -1.67
N LEU A 112 -11.25 -15.33 -1.56
CA LEU A 112 -10.09 -16.19 -1.38
C LEU A 112 -9.54 -16.21 0.05
N ARG A 113 -10.10 -15.45 0.99
CA ARG A 113 -9.55 -15.32 2.36
C ARG A 113 -9.53 -16.63 3.14
N GLY A 114 -10.56 -17.45 3.00
CA GLY A 114 -10.67 -18.73 3.69
C GLY A 114 -9.79 -19.84 3.09
N GLU A 115 -9.38 -19.69 1.84
CA GLU A 115 -8.72 -20.74 1.06
C GLU A 115 -7.24 -20.48 0.83
N SER A 116 -6.75 -19.29 1.17
CA SER A 116 -5.37 -18.88 0.93
C SER A 116 -4.73 -18.19 2.12
N ALA A 117 -3.40 -18.18 2.15
CA ALA A 117 -2.57 -17.31 2.98
C ALA A 117 -1.77 -16.35 2.08
N LEU A 118 -1.51 -15.17 2.59
CA LEU A 118 -0.72 -14.15 1.88
C LEU A 118 0.50 -13.79 2.74
N LEU A 119 1.70 -13.96 2.17
CA LEU A 119 2.97 -13.69 2.83
C LEU A 119 3.74 -12.64 2.03
N ALA A 120 4.41 -11.71 2.71
CA ALA A 120 5.29 -10.74 2.07
C ALA A 120 6.75 -11.00 2.48
N ILE A 121 7.63 -11.20 1.51
CA ILE A 121 9.05 -11.44 1.68
C ILE A 121 9.78 -10.23 1.13
N GLN A 122 10.44 -9.46 1.99
CA GLN A 122 10.94 -8.12 1.68
C GLN A 122 12.35 -7.89 2.22
N GLY A 123 13.20 -7.25 1.43
CA GLY A 123 14.57 -6.89 1.80
C GLY A 123 15.56 -7.09 0.66
N PRO A 124 16.79 -6.58 0.77
CA PRO A 124 17.82 -6.73 -0.29
C PRO A 124 18.14 -8.19 -0.61
N ASP A 125 18.05 -9.11 0.37
CA ASP A 125 18.30 -10.54 0.17
C ASP A 125 17.03 -11.32 -0.24
N ALA A 126 15.84 -10.71 -0.17
CA ALA A 126 14.57 -11.37 -0.48
C ALA A 126 14.55 -12.01 -1.88
N PRO A 127 15.06 -11.37 -2.96
CA PRO A 127 15.05 -12.01 -4.28
C PRO A 127 15.82 -13.33 -4.33
N SER A 128 16.95 -13.46 -3.62
CA SER A 128 17.75 -14.69 -3.60
C SER A 128 17.08 -15.77 -2.76
N ILE A 129 16.47 -15.40 -1.64
CA ILE A 129 15.74 -16.32 -0.76
C ILE A 129 14.47 -16.82 -1.46
N ILE A 130 13.72 -15.96 -2.15
CA ILE A 130 12.54 -16.35 -2.95
C ILE A 130 12.96 -17.35 -4.04
N GLN A 131 14.05 -17.07 -4.77
CA GLN A 131 14.58 -17.99 -5.79
C GLN A 131 14.97 -19.35 -5.19
N GLN A 132 15.57 -19.36 -3.99
CA GLN A 132 15.96 -20.60 -3.30
C GLN A 132 14.74 -21.43 -2.89
N VAL A 133 13.69 -20.80 -2.33
CA VAL A 133 12.52 -21.48 -1.76
C VAL A 133 11.52 -21.89 -2.84
N LEU A 134 11.27 -21.03 -3.82
CA LEU A 134 10.22 -21.22 -4.83
C LEU A 134 10.75 -21.69 -6.21
N GLY A 135 12.07 -21.63 -6.42
CA GLY A 135 12.70 -22.01 -7.70
C GLY A 135 12.76 -20.86 -8.72
N ASP A 136 11.96 -19.81 -8.54
CA ASP A 136 11.98 -18.60 -9.38
C ASP A 136 11.51 -17.38 -8.54
N LYS A 137 11.72 -16.16 -9.05
CA LYS A 137 11.39 -14.90 -8.41
C LYS A 137 10.76 -13.90 -9.38
N PRO A 138 9.68 -13.19 -9.00
CA PRO A 138 9.10 -12.18 -9.86
C PRO A 138 9.99 -10.92 -9.92
N GLY A 139 10.03 -10.28 -11.09
CA GLY A 139 10.51 -8.90 -11.21
C GLY A 139 9.50 -7.90 -10.66
N ARG A 140 9.91 -6.64 -10.48
CA ARG A 140 9.03 -5.57 -9.97
C ARG A 140 7.73 -5.47 -10.78
N PHE A 141 6.59 -5.53 -10.09
CA PHE A 141 5.23 -5.57 -10.66
C PHE A 141 5.02 -6.68 -11.70
N ARG A 142 5.81 -7.76 -11.66
CA ARG A 142 5.60 -8.97 -12.44
C ARG A 142 4.94 -10.03 -11.58
N LEU A 143 4.14 -10.87 -12.24
CA LEU A 143 3.55 -12.04 -11.63
C LEU A 143 4.27 -13.29 -12.11
N LEU A 144 4.38 -14.27 -11.24
CA LEU A 144 4.73 -15.64 -11.54
C LEU A 144 3.65 -16.53 -10.95
N ASP A 145 3.19 -17.47 -11.73
CA ASP A 145 2.16 -18.44 -11.38
C ASP A 145 2.75 -19.85 -11.34
N ASN A 146 2.08 -20.75 -10.61
CA ASN A 146 2.48 -22.17 -10.53
C ASN A 146 3.89 -22.42 -9.97
N LEU A 147 4.34 -21.60 -9.04
CA LEU A 147 5.62 -21.75 -8.38
C LEU A 147 5.59 -22.81 -7.26
N GLY A 148 6.82 -23.23 -6.87
CA GLY A 148 7.03 -24.23 -5.80
C GLY A 148 6.76 -25.65 -6.23
N PRO A 149 7.10 -26.64 -5.37
CA PRO A 149 7.04 -28.08 -5.69
C PRO A 149 5.65 -28.59 -6.04
N ALA A 150 4.60 -27.91 -5.58
CA ALA A 150 3.20 -28.30 -5.83
C ALA A 150 2.51 -27.47 -6.93
N GLY A 151 3.20 -26.47 -7.52
CA GLY A 151 2.62 -25.60 -8.55
C GLY A 151 1.45 -24.73 -8.07
N SER A 152 1.37 -24.43 -6.76
CA SER A 152 0.21 -23.78 -6.13
C SER A 152 0.50 -22.37 -5.61
N VAL A 153 1.65 -21.81 -5.92
CA VAL A 153 2.07 -20.47 -5.44
C VAL A 153 1.94 -19.46 -6.56
N ILE A 154 1.27 -18.35 -6.26
CA ILE A 154 1.26 -17.14 -7.09
C ILE A 154 2.13 -16.11 -6.38
N ALA A 155 3.11 -15.55 -7.09
CA ALA A 155 4.01 -14.53 -6.56
C ALA A 155 3.93 -13.24 -7.39
N ALA A 156 3.80 -12.11 -6.72
CA ALA A 156 3.85 -10.77 -7.30
C ALA A 156 5.08 -10.01 -6.79
N GLY A 157 5.82 -9.38 -7.67
CA GLY A 157 6.94 -8.50 -7.31
C GLY A 157 6.45 -7.16 -6.75
N THR A 158 5.62 -7.22 -5.72
CA THR A 158 5.02 -6.11 -4.99
C THR A 158 5.47 -6.13 -3.53
N GLY A 159 5.14 -5.07 -2.79
CA GLY A 159 5.46 -4.95 -1.38
C GLY A 159 5.18 -3.56 -0.83
N TYR A 160 5.31 -3.40 0.47
CA TYR A 160 4.95 -2.20 1.21
C TYR A 160 6.11 -1.64 2.04
N THR A 161 7.35 -1.98 1.68
CA THR A 161 8.55 -1.62 2.45
C THR A 161 9.53 -0.74 1.69
N GLY A 162 9.37 -0.64 0.37
CA GLY A 162 10.33 0.01 -0.52
C GLY A 162 11.53 -0.88 -0.89
N GLU A 163 11.70 -2.03 -0.22
CA GLU A 163 12.73 -2.99 -0.55
C GLU A 163 12.31 -3.90 -1.72
N ALA A 164 13.30 -4.58 -2.30
CA ALA A 164 13.04 -5.67 -3.23
C ALA A 164 12.31 -6.83 -2.52
N GLY A 165 11.51 -7.59 -3.26
CA GLY A 165 10.80 -8.73 -2.69
C GLY A 165 9.56 -9.09 -3.46
N ALA A 166 8.70 -9.87 -2.83
CA ALA A 166 7.43 -10.29 -3.40
C ALA A 166 6.37 -10.46 -2.30
N GLU A 167 5.12 -10.36 -2.72
CA GLU A 167 3.97 -10.90 -2.00
C GLU A 167 3.59 -12.21 -2.66
N ILE A 168 3.40 -13.26 -1.86
CA ILE A 168 3.09 -14.60 -2.34
C ILE A 168 1.76 -15.08 -1.76
N MET A 169 0.93 -15.63 -2.61
CA MET A 169 -0.32 -16.27 -2.22
C MET A 169 -0.15 -17.78 -2.35
N VAL A 170 -0.49 -18.49 -1.27
CA VAL A 170 -0.44 -19.95 -1.17
C VAL A 170 -1.78 -20.47 -0.67
N THR A 171 -2.05 -21.76 -0.80
CA THR A 171 -3.23 -22.36 -0.16
C THR A 171 -3.14 -22.23 1.35
N ALA A 172 -4.25 -22.07 2.05
CA ALA A 172 -4.29 -21.90 3.50
C ALA A 172 -3.55 -23.04 4.22
N ASP A 173 -3.76 -24.29 3.78
CA ASP A 173 -3.11 -25.50 4.36
C ASP A 173 -1.58 -25.50 4.19
N SER A 174 -1.06 -24.76 3.21
CA SER A 174 0.38 -24.68 2.94
C SER A 174 1.04 -23.46 3.60
N GLY A 175 0.26 -22.52 4.14
CA GLY A 175 0.74 -21.23 4.62
C GLY A 175 1.83 -21.35 5.68
N GLU A 176 1.59 -22.12 6.74
CA GLU A 176 2.55 -22.34 7.83
C GLU A 176 3.84 -22.99 7.32
N LYS A 177 3.72 -24.04 6.53
CA LYS A 177 4.88 -24.75 5.97
C LYS A 177 5.73 -23.85 5.09
N VAL A 178 5.11 -23.03 4.24
CA VAL A 178 5.84 -22.10 3.37
C VAL A 178 6.49 -20.99 4.19
N PHE A 179 5.81 -20.48 5.22
CA PHE A 179 6.37 -19.51 6.14
C PHE A 179 7.64 -20.05 6.82
N ASP A 180 7.60 -21.29 7.34
CA ASP A 180 8.75 -21.95 7.97
C ASP A 180 9.91 -22.17 6.99
N GLN A 181 9.64 -22.54 5.74
CA GLN A 181 10.66 -22.67 4.70
C GLN A 181 11.42 -21.35 4.46
N PHE A 182 10.73 -20.22 4.52
CA PHE A 182 11.37 -18.90 4.41
C PHE A 182 12.19 -18.57 5.67
N LEU A 183 11.74 -18.96 6.87
CA LEU A 183 12.54 -18.80 8.10
C LEU A 183 13.82 -19.66 8.03
N GLU A 184 13.72 -20.92 7.62
CA GLU A 184 14.87 -21.82 7.43
C GLU A 184 15.85 -21.28 6.37
N ALA A 185 15.36 -20.57 5.35
CA ALA A 185 16.17 -19.93 4.33
C ALA A 185 16.82 -18.60 4.79
N GLY A 186 16.56 -18.15 6.04
CA GLY A 186 17.18 -16.98 6.65
C GLY A 186 16.35 -15.72 6.72
N SER A 187 15.05 -15.77 6.40
CA SER A 187 14.15 -14.63 6.62
C SER A 187 13.85 -14.44 8.11
N VAL A 188 13.73 -13.20 8.54
CA VAL A 188 13.37 -12.84 9.91
C VAL A 188 11.86 -12.57 10.00
N PRO A 189 11.11 -13.16 10.94
CA PRO A 189 9.69 -12.88 11.09
C PRO A 189 9.47 -11.45 11.58
N CYS A 190 8.60 -10.72 10.89
CA CYS A 190 8.34 -9.31 11.14
C CYS A 190 6.86 -9.03 11.35
N GLY A 191 6.56 -8.16 12.33
CA GLY A 191 5.19 -7.79 12.70
C GLY A 191 4.73 -6.44 12.12
N LEU A 192 3.50 -6.06 12.49
CA LEU A 192 2.85 -4.83 12.02
C LEU A 192 3.62 -3.55 12.38
N GLY A 193 4.32 -3.55 13.52
CA GLY A 193 5.12 -2.41 13.94
C GLY A 193 6.27 -2.11 12.97
N ALA A 194 6.98 -3.15 12.52
CA ALA A 194 8.04 -3.00 11.52
C ALA A 194 7.44 -2.62 10.15
N ARG A 195 6.32 -3.24 9.74
CA ARG A 195 5.60 -2.90 8.51
C ARG A 195 5.23 -1.41 8.47
N ASP A 196 4.72 -0.85 9.57
CA ASP A 196 4.35 0.57 9.65
C ASP A 196 5.55 1.52 9.57
N THR A 197 6.63 1.23 10.27
CA THR A 197 7.83 2.09 10.19
C THR A 197 8.49 2.03 8.80
N LEU A 198 8.49 0.86 8.16
CA LEU A 198 9.06 0.66 6.81
C LEU A 198 8.25 1.41 5.74
N ARG A 199 6.91 1.25 5.73
CA ARG A 199 6.06 1.92 4.75
C ARG A 199 6.13 3.43 4.89
N LEU A 200 6.18 3.95 6.16
CA LEU A 200 6.23 5.38 6.42
C LEU A 200 7.54 6.01 5.90
N GLU A 201 8.68 5.33 6.03
CA GLU A 201 9.94 5.80 5.43
C GLU A 201 9.84 6.00 3.91
N MET A 202 8.99 5.21 3.25
CA MET A 202 8.72 5.33 1.82
C MET A 202 7.60 6.33 1.48
N GLY A 203 6.92 6.87 2.49
CA GLY A 203 5.75 7.72 2.30
C GLY A 203 4.54 6.97 1.71
N TYR A 204 4.50 5.64 1.85
CA TYR A 204 3.34 4.87 1.39
C TYR A 204 2.14 5.13 2.31
N PRO A 205 0.99 5.49 1.74
CA PRO A 205 -0.19 5.81 2.54
C PRO A 205 -0.74 4.56 3.23
N LEU A 206 -1.40 4.78 4.36
CA LEU A 206 -2.19 3.78 5.07
C LEU A 206 -3.66 4.20 5.05
N TRP A 207 -4.53 3.36 4.49
CA TRP A 207 -5.97 3.61 4.52
C TRP A 207 -6.49 3.67 5.96
N GLY A 208 -7.39 4.61 6.23
CA GLY A 208 -7.92 4.90 7.57
C GLY A 208 -7.06 5.87 8.38
N GLN A 209 -5.86 6.24 7.91
CA GLN A 209 -5.03 7.30 8.48
C GLN A 209 -4.68 8.37 7.44
N ASP A 210 -4.08 7.96 6.32
CA ASP A 210 -3.63 8.87 5.25
C ASP A 210 -4.66 8.97 4.12
N LEU A 211 -5.50 7.96 3.94
CA LEU A 211 -6.55 7.90 2.93
C LEU A 211 -7.88 7.52 3.57
N ASP A 212 -8.94 8.13 3.09
CA ASP A 212 -10.34 7.85 3.44
C ASP A 212 -11.30 8.39 2.37
N THR A 213 -12.59 8.19 2.58
CA THR A 213 -13.65 8.68 1.67
C THR A 213 -13.81 10.20 1.62
N SER A 214 -13.13 10.95 2.50
CA SER A 214 -13.10 12.41 2.49
C SER A 214 -11.84 12.99 1.84
N THR A 215 -10.99 12.12 1.29
CA THR A 215 -9.68 12.49 0.72
C THR A 215 -9.57 11.96 -0.70
N SER A 216 -9.28 12.86 -1.64
CA SER A 216 -9.05 12.47 -3.04
C SER A 216 -7.59 12.06 -3.28
N PRO A 217 -7.30 11.24 -4.33
CA PRO A 217 -5.94 10.95 -4.74
C PRO A 217 -5.09 12.21 -4.99
N LEU A 218 -5.70 13.29 -5.49
CA LEU A 218 -5.01 14.55 -5.79
C LEU A 218 -4.57 15.27 -4.50
N GLU A 219 -5.41 15.27 -3.47
CA GLU A 219 -5.07 15.82 -2.16
C GLU A 219 -3.97 15.01 -1.46
N ALA A 220 -3.93 13.70 -1.70
CA ALA A 220 -2.93 12.79 -1.17
C ALA A 220 -1.60 12.78 -1.95
N GLY A 221 -1.47 13.55 -3.05
CA GLY A 221 -0.27 13.56 -3.89
C GLY A 221 -0.10 12.29 -4.71
N LEU A 222 -1.19 11.58 -5.00
CA LEU A 222 -1.24 10.32 -5.74
C LEU A 222 -1.87 10.49 -7.13
N ASP A 223 -1.75 11.66 -7.73
CA ASP A 223 -2.27 12.00 -9.06
C ASP A 223 -1.77 11.05 -10.17
N TRP A 224 -0.58 10.49 -10.01
CA TRP A 224 0.02 9.53 -10.93
C TRP A 224 -0.76 8.21 -11.03
N VAL A 225 -1.57 7.86 -10.02
CA VAL A 225 -2.43 6.67 -10.02
C VAL A 225 -3.61 6.86 -10.96
N VAL A 226 -4.08 8.09 -11.15
CA VAL A 226 -5.31 8.37 -11.92
C VAL A 226 -5.08 8.17 -13.42
N GLY A 227 -5.84 7.28 -14.01
CA GLY A 227 -5.84 7.01 -15.46
C GLY A 227 -6.84 7.91 -16.18
N TRP A 228 -6.45 9.09 -16.59
CA TRP A 228 -7.34 10.08 -17.19
C TRP A 228 -7.95 9.68 -18.55
N ASN A 229 -7.42 8.62 -19.19
CA ASN A 229 -7.81 8.22 -20.56
C ASN A 229 -8.95 7.19 -20.60
N HIS A 230 -9.48 6.76 -19.44
CA HIS A 230 -10.64 5.86 -19.37
C HIS A 230 -11.70 6.45 -18.42
N ASP A 231 -12.88 5.87 -18.40
CA ASP A 231 -13.97 6.29 -17.53
C ASP A 231 -14.02 5.40 -16.29
N PHE A 232 -14.14 6.02 -15.14
CA PHE A 232 -14.23 5.35 -13.84
C PHE A 232 -15.09 6.16 -12.87
N VAL A 233 -15.54 5.53 -11.79
CA VAL A 233 -16.33 6.19 -10.74
C VAL A 233 -15.51 7.30 -10.09
N GLY A 234 -16.08 8.51 -9.99
CA GLY A 234 -15.44 9.69 -9.37
C GLY A 234 -14.57 10.54 -10.30
N LYS A 235 -14.43 10.16 -11.59
CA LYS A 235 -13.60 10.91 -12.57
C LYS A 235 -14.00 12.36 -12.72
N ASP A 236 -15.30 12.64 -12.86
CA ASP A 236 -15.81 14.00 -13.08
C ASP A 236 -15.51 14.91 -11.88
N SER A 237 -15.62 14.38 -10.67
CA SER A 237 -15.26 15.09 -9.47
C SER A 237 -13.76 15.39 -9.43
N LEU A 238 -12.90 14.40 -9.74
CA LEU A 238 -11.45 14.62 -9.80
C LEU A 238 -11.05 15.63 -10.87
N LEU A 239 -11.72 15.67 -12.02
CA LEU A 239 -11.48 16.68 -13.05
C LEU A 239 -11.71 18.10 -12.51
N SER A 240 -12.75 18.31 -11.70
CA SER A 240 -13.01 19.62 -11.08
C SER A 240 -11.94 20.05 -10.06
N HIS A 241 -11.26 19.09 -9.45
CA HIS A 241 -10.15 19.32 -8.49
C HIS A 241 -8.77 19.46 -9.16
N ARG A 242 -8.60 18.91 -10.37
CA ARG A 242 -7.32 18.86 -11.10
C ARG A 242 -6.76 20.24 -11.40
N ASP A 243 -7.62 21.23 -11.65
CA ASP A 243 -7.22 22.58 -12.02
C ASP A 243 -6.79 23.45 -10.80
N GLY A 244 -6.43 22.81 -9.69
CA GLY A 244 -5.85 23.47 -8.52
C GLY A 244 -6.83 23.79 -7.39
N ASN A 245 -8.06 23.25 -7.45
CA ASN A 245 -9.11 23.49 -6.46
C ASN A 245 -9.14 22.40 -5.36
N ILE A 246 -7.98 21.84 -4.96
CA ILE A 246 -7.93 20.93 -3.82
C ILE A 246 -8.10 21.71 -2.50
N ALA A 247 -8.91 21.16 -1.59
CA ALA A 247 -9.20 21.82 -0.31
C ALA A 247 -8.09 21.67 0.72
N LYS A 248 -7.31 20.60 0.62
CA LYS A 248 -6.22 20.23 1.52
C LYS A 248 -5.08 19.56 0.72
N ARG A 249 -3.90 19.46 1.33
CA ARG A 249 -2.78 18.73 0.74
C ARG A 249 -2.04 17.93 1.81
N LEU A 250 -1.71 16.69 1.47
CA LEU A 250 -0.78 15.87 2.25
C LEU A 250 0.64 16.42 2.10
N VAL A 251 1.30 16.68 3.23
CA VAL A 251 2.70 17.10 3.28
C VAL A 251 3.51 16.13 4.11
N GLY A 252 4.68 15.76 3.61
CA GLY A 252 5.67 15.02 4.39
C GLY A 252 6.53 15.96 5.20
N PHE A 253 6.94 15.54 6.40
CA PHE A 253 7.82 16.34 7.25
C PHE A 253 8.78 15.49 8.09
N ARG A 254 9.92 16.08 8.43
CA ARG A 254 10.97 15.45 9.22
C ARG A 254 11.45 16.38 10.33
N PHE A 255 11.57 15.85 11.54
CA PHE A 255 12.20 16.54 12.68
C PHE A 255 13.71 16.35 12.68
N GLU A 256 14.40 17.27 13.30
CA GLU A 256 15.77 17.06 13.75
C GLU A 256 15.73 16.22 15.04
N GLY A 257 16.27 14.99 14.99
CA GLY A 257 16.34 14.08 16.14
C GLY A 257 15.04 13.36 16.46
N ARG A 258 14.86 12.97 17.73
CA ARG A 258 13.89 11.97 18.19
C ARG A 258 12.53 12.54 18.61
N THR A 259 12.11 13.68 18.13
CA THR A 259 10.75 14.18 18.32
C THR A 259 9.78 13.33 17.49
N ILE A 260 8.90 12.56 18.14
CA ILE A 260 8.06 11.56 17.45
C ILE A 260 6.64 12.10 17.28
N PRO A 261 6.20 12.39 16.04
CA PRO A 261 4.81 12.74 15.75
C PRO A 261 3.90 11.51 15.84
N ARG A 262 2.63 11.73 16.11
CA ARG A 262 1.60 10.69 16.14
C ARG A 262 0.34 11.18 15.45
N HIS A 263 -0.47 10.24 14.97
CA HIS A 263 -1.77 10.52 14.40
C HIS A 263 -2.58 11.49 15.27
N GLY A 264 -3.20 12.49 14.64
CA GLY A 264 -4.03 13.48 15.28
C GLY A 264 -3.29 14.64 15.94
N HIS A 265 -1.93 14.65 15.99
CA HIS A 265 -1.21 15.83 16.48
C HIS A 265 -1.50 17.05 15.58
N PRO A 266 -1.86 18.22 16.16
CA PRO A 266 -2.14 19.43 15.38
C PRO A 266 -0.91 19.89 14.57
N MET A 267 -1.18 20.41 13.37
CA MET A 267 -0.18 20.96 12.46
C MET A 267 -0.56 22.35 11.99
N ARG A 268 0.43 23.21 11.71
CA ARG A 268 0.23 24.52 11.08
C ARG A 268 1.43 24.91 10.21
N CYS A 269 1.14 25.65 9.14
CA CYS A 269 2.13 26.27 8.27
C CYS A 269 1.58 27.59 7.72
N GLY A 270 2.00 28.74 8.28
CA GLY A 270 1.35 30.02 8.04
C GLY A 270 -0.14 29.99 8.42
N ASP A 271 -1.01 30.29 7.45
CA ASP A 271 -2.47 30.25 7.62
C ASP A 271 -3.06 28.83 7.45
N SER A 272 -2.26 27.87 6.98
CA SER A 272 -2.68 26.50 6.80
C SER A 272 -2.68 25.74 8.14
N VAL A 273 -3.78 25.06 8.44
CA VAL A 273 -3.92 24.26 9.66
C VAL A 273 -4.37 22.83 9.34
N GLY A 274 -4.08 21.91 10.25
CA GLY A 274 -4.50 20.52 10.07
C GLY A 274 -3.93 19.59 11.13
N SER A 275 -3.70 18.34 10.75
CA SER A 275 -3.21 17.32 11.68
C SER A 275 -2.33 16.27 11.00
N VAL A 276 -1.51 15.63 11.82
CA VAL A 276 -0.72 14.46 11.42
C VAL A 276 -1.66 13.30 11.10
N ALA A 277 -1.55 12.75 9.90
CA ALA A 277 -2.21 11.53 9.48
C ALA A 277 -1.38 10.29 9.90
N SER A 278 -0.13 10.22 9.46
CA SER A 278 0.82 9.18 9.90
C SER A 278 2.09 9.80 10.47
N GLY A 279 2.59 9.24 11.57
CA GLY A 279 3.81 9.73 12.18
C GLY A 279 4.47 8.70 13.10
N ASN A 280 5.78 8.55 12.96
CA ASN A 280 6.56 7.61 13.75
C ASN A 280 8.05 8.02 13.81
N PHE A 281 8.83 7.24 14.56
CA PHE A 281 10.28 7.27 14.50
C PHE A 281 10.78 6.45 13.31
N SER A 282 11.66 7.02 12.51
CA SER A 282 12.37 6.31 11.44
C SER A 282 13.68 5.77 11.98
N PRO A 283 13.86 4.44 12.04
CA PRO A 283 15.15 3.85 12.42
C PRO A 283 16.27 4.12 11.42
N GLY A 284 15.93 4.24 10.13
CA GLY A 284 16.90 4.52 9.05
C GLY A 284 17.45 5.94 9.10
N LEU A 285 16.65 6.91 9.53
CA LEU A 285 17.02 8.33 9.62
C LEU A 285 17.36 8.79 11.04
N GLU A 286 17.12 7.94 12.04
CA GLU A 286 17.22 8.25 13.47
C GLU A 286 16.44 9.52 13.88
N ALA A 287 15.33 9.78 13.20
CA ALA A 287 14.53 11.00 13.33
C ALA A 287 13.02 10.69 13.35
N GLY A 288 12.24 11.60 13.92
CA GLY A 288 10.79 11.58 13.75
C GLY A 288 10.41 12.04 12.35
N ILE A 289 9.56 11.28 11.69
CA ILE A 289 8.99 11.59 10.37
C ILE A 289 7.46 11.47 10.40
N GLY A 290 6.80 12.15 9.51
CA GLY A 290 5.36 12.05 9.40
C GLY A 290 4.79 12.64 8.11
N MET A 291 3.55 12.33 7.86
CA MET A 291 2.70 12.93 6.84
C MET A 291 1.45 13.49 7.49
N GLY A 292 0.92 14.57 6.97
CA GLY A 292 -0.31 15.17 7.50
C GLY A 292 -0.94 16.13 6.52
N TYR A 293 -2.23 16.34 6.67
CA TYR A 293 -3.00 17.24 5.82
C TYR A 293 -2.99 18.65 6.37
N LEU A 294 -2.82 19.61 5.47
CA LEU A 294 -2.95 21.05 5.74
C LEU A 294 -4.03 21.64 4.83
N SER A 295 -4.92 22.44 5.41
CA SER A 295 -5.99 23.18 4.72
C SER A 295 -5.97 24.67 5.18
N PRO A 296 -6.00 25.64 4.23
CA PRO A 296 -5.79 25.43 2.79
C PRO A 296 -4.40 24.82 2.50
N PRO A 297 -4.14 24.31 1.28
CA PRO A 297 -2.81 23.84 0.90
C PRO A 297 -1.73 24.88 1.22
N PRO A 298 -0.61 24.51 1.83
CA PRO A 298 0.47 25.47 2.10
C PRO A 298 1.10 25.94 0.77
N PRO A 299 1.70 27.15 0.75
CA PRO A 299 2.35 27.63 -0.46
C PRO A 299 3.51 26.72 -0.88
N PRO A 300 3.79 26.58 -2.20
CA PRO A 300 4.89 25.71 -2.67
C PRO A 300 6.28 26.10 -2.14
N THR A 301 6.43 27.32 -1.64
CA THR A 301 7.68 27.84 -1.05
C THR A 301 7.82 27.53 0.44
N ALA A 302 6.81 26.89 1.05
CA ALA A 302 6.88 26.48 2.45
C ALA A 302 7.96 25.41 2.65
N THR A 303 8.85 25.63 3.59
CA THR A 303 9.96 24.72 3.91
C THR A 303 9.86 24.12 5.30
N GLN A 304 8.94 24.64 6.12
CA GLN A 304 8.77 24.21 7.51
C GLN A 304 7.28 24.12 7.87
N VAL A 305 6.99 23.22 8.77
CA VAL A 305 5.68 23.01 9.42
C VAL A 305 5.88 22.87 10.92
N ASP A 306 5.01 23.47 11.70
CA ASP A 306 4.98 23.25 13.15
C ASP A 306 3.98 22.15 13.49
N VAL A 307 4.39 21.25 14.39
CA VAL A 307 3.55 20.16 14.92
C VAL A 307 3.46 20.28 16.44
N GLU A 308 2.26 20.25 16.98
CA GLU A 308 2.05 20.30 18.43
C GLU A 308 2.17 18.91 19.03
N ILE A 309 3.16 18.73 19.91
CA ILE A 309 3.39 17.47 20.62
C ILE A 309 3.37 17.76 22.12
N ARG A 310 2.44 17.14 22.82
CA ARG A 310 2.24 17.30 24.28
C ARG A 310 2.11 18.77 24.71
N GLY A 311 1.37 19.58 23.93
CA GLY A 311 1.13 21.01 24.22
C GLY A 311 2.30 21.94 23.87
N THR A 312 3.32 21.45 23.17
CA THR A 312 4.47 22.25 22.70
C THR A 312 4.58 22.15 21.18
N TRP A 313 4.72 23.30 20.52
CA TRP A 313 4.96 23.38 19.09
C TRP A 313 6.44 23.11 18.76
N HIS A 314 6.68 22.17 17.86
CA HIS A 314 7.99 21.80 17.37
C HIS A 314 8.05 22.03 15.85
N SER A 315 9.06 22.72 15.37
CA SER A 315 9.27 22.94 13.95
C SER A 315 9.91 21.73 13.30
N ALA A 316 9.42 21.34 12.12
CA ALA A 316 9.93 20.26 11.29
C ALA A 316 10.13 20.76 9.86
N ALA A 317 11.14 20.23 9.16
CA ALA A 317 11.33 20.50 7.75
C ALA A 317 10.24 19.81 6.92
N ILE A 318 9.65 20.51 5.97
CA ILE A 318 8.80 19.90 4.94
C ILE A 318 9.74 19.17 3.97
N VAL A 319 9.42 17.90 3.68
CA VAL A 319 10.20 17.05 2.77
C VAL A 319 9.25 16.21 1.91
N ASP A 320 9.59 16.02 0.67
CA ASP A 320 8.83 15.14 -0.22
C ASP A 320 9.21 13.68 0.04
N PRO A 321 8.23 12.76 0.22
CA PRO A 321 8.52 11.33 0.26
C PRO A 321 9.12 10.82 -1.08
N PRO A 322 9.93 9.77 -1.06
CA PRO A 322 10.30 8.95 0.10
C PRO A 322 11.25 9.68 1.06
N PHE A 323 11.06 9.48 2.36
CA PHE A 323 11.94 10.07 3.39
C PHE A 323 13.35 9.46 3.37
N LEU A 324 13.47 8.24 2.87
CA LEU A 324 14.70 7.48 2.74
C LEU A 324 14.83 6.99 1.29
N GLU A 325 15.91 7.39 0.60
CA GLU A 325 16.23 6.88 -0.74
C GLU A 325 16.68 5.42 -0.69
N ARG A 326 16.22 4.59 -1.68
CA ARG A 326 16.49 3.16 -1.79
C ARG A 326 16.76 2.74 -3.24
#